data_948cf8805602083eb374b90e1a017030
#
_entry.id   948cf8805602083eb374b90e1a017030
#
_cell.length_a   1.000
_cell.length_b   1.000
_cell.length_c   1.000
_cell.angle_alpha   90.00
_cell.angle_beta   90.00
_cell.angle_gamma   90.00
#
_symmetry.space_group_name_H-M   'P 1'
#
loop_
_entity.id
_entity.type
_entity.pdbx_description
1 polymer ?
#
loop_
_entity_poly.entity_id
_entity_poly.type
_entity_poly.pdbx_seq_one_letter_code
_entity_poly.pdbx_strand_id
1 'polypeptide(L)'
;MSSNEATLQSAIQHKAAVSKQGILQKMFAVWFDAFVYNQIWEDPRVDLQALALNENSRVITISSGGCNALNYLVEKPEKVTAVDLNRHHIFLLRLKIAALEFLPTHEDFFTFFGHGKGEKNLRNYQRFIAPNLDEETRNFWDKKIYIFDKDGLYEHSRNGYFLRFFHRFANLIGCQPHKVLEA
;
A
#
# COMPACT_ATOMS: atom_id res chain seq x y z
N MET A 1 11.81 19.22 -7.51
CA MET A 1 11.41 18.84 -6.13
C MET A 1 10.07 19.48 -5.84
N SER A 2 9.04 18.71 -5.53
CA SER A 2 7.74 19.26 -5.15
C SER A 2 7.82 19.89 -3.75
N SER A 3 6.96 20.86 -3.46
CA SER A 3 6.91 21.56 -2.14
C SER A 3 6.73 20.57 -0.97
N ASN A 4 6.10 19.42 -1.23
CA ASN A 4 5.89 18.34 -0.25
C ASN A 4 7.17 17.57 0.08
N GLU A 5 8.09 17.39 -0.87
CA GLU A 5 9.39 16.74 -0.61
C GLU A 5 10.28 17.63 0.27
N ALA A 6 10.24 18.94 0.03
CA ALA A 6 10.95 19.90 0.87
C ALA A 6 10.40 19.93 2.31
N THR A 7 9.07 19.84 2.46
CA THR A 7 8.40 19.81 3.77
C THR A 7 8.70 18.50 4.52
N LEU A 8 8.72 17.36 3.83
CA LEU A 8 9.08 16.08 4.41
C LEU A 8 10.55 16.06 4.85
N GLN A 9 11.45 16.56 4.02
CA GLN A 9 12.87 16.65 4.35
C GLN A 9 13.12 17.61 5.53
N SER A 10 12.40 18.73 5.59
CA SER A 10 12.51 19.67 6.72
C SER A 10 11.93 19.10 8.02
N ALA A 11 10.87 18.32 7.96
CA ALA A 11 10.27 17.66 9.12
C ALA A 11 11.17 16.54 9.69
N ILE A 12 12.00 15.91 8.84
CA ILE A 12 12.87 14.80 9.22
C ILE A 12 14.29 15.29 9.61
N GLN A 13 14.74 16.44 9.11
CA GLN A 13 16.12 16.93 9.30
C GLN A 13 16.23 17.95 10.46
N HIS A 14 16.08 17.50 11.69
CA HIS A 14 16.30 18.36 12.86
C HIS A 14 17.75 18.33 13.42
N LYS A 15 18.68 17.54 12.85
CA LYS A 15 20.06 17.42 13.37
C LYS A 15 21.10 17.28 12.25
N ALA A 16 22.35 17.69 12.56
CA ALA A 16 23.46 17.69 11.60
C ALA A 16 23.64 16.32 10.90
N ALA A 17 23.81 16.36 9.59
CA ALA A 17 23.83 15.21 8.68
C ALA A 17 24.91 14.13 8.98
N VAL A 18 25.88 14.42 9.87
CA VAL A 18 27.04 13.58 10.21
C VAL A 18 26.89 12.92 11.60
N SER A 19 25.84 13.24 12.38
CA SER A 19 25.59 12.57 13.66
C SER A 19 24.99 11.17 13.42
N LYS A 20 25.21 10.23 14.38
CA LYS A 20 24.54 8.90 14.36
C LYS A 20 23.02 9.02 14.15
N GLN A 21 22.39 10.04 14.73
CA GLN A 21 20.97 10.33 14.57
C GLN A 21 20.64 10.87 13.17
N GLY A 22 21.51 11.66 12.54
CA GLY A 22 21.31 12.12 11.15
C GLY A 22 21.44 10.99 10.13
N ILE A 23 22.32 10.01 10.39
CA ILE A 23 22.43 8.80 9.55
C ILE A 23 21.17 7.93 9.71
N LEU A 24 20.70 7.71 10.94
CA LEU A 24 19.47 6.99 11.21
C LEU A 24 18.25 7.67 10.57
N GLN A 25 18.16 9.00 10.63
CA GLN A 25 17.10 9.76 9.98
C GLN A 25 17.13 9.64 8.45
N LYS A 26 18.32 9.66 7.85
CA LYS A 26 18.47 9.42 6.40
C LYS A 26 18.09 7.98 6.01
N MET A 27 18.53 6.99 6.79
CA MET A 27 18.13 5.60 6.58
C MET A 27 16.61 5.43 6.72
N PHE A 28 16.01 6.08 7.72
CA PHE A 28 14.57 6.08 7.93
C PHE A 28 13.84 6.75 6.76
N ALA A 29 14.31 7.92 6.28
CA ALA A 29 13.72 8.59 5.11
C ALA A 29 13.80 7.71 3.86
N VAL A 30 14.94 7.06 3.59
CA VAL A 30 15.08 6.11 2.47
C VAL A 30 14.19 4.88 2.66
N TRP A 31 13.98 4.42 3.91
CA TRP A 31 13.07 3.32 4.20
C TRP A 31 11.62 3.69 3.87
N PHE A 32 11.19 4.92 4.19
CA PHE A 32 9.85 5.43 3.94
C PHE A 32 9.63 5.92 2.50
N ASP A 33 10.67 6.06 1.68
CA ASP A 33 10.57 6.38 0.24
C ASP A 33 10.22 5.16 -0.63
N ALA A 34 9.55 4.17 -0.05
CA ALA A 34 9.05 2.98 -0.74
C ALA A 34 7.70 2.56 -0.13
N PHE A 35 7.05 1.56 -0.69
CA PHE A 35 5.90 0.93 -0.04
C PHE A 35 6.34 0.26 1.26
N VAL A 36 5.96 0.86 2.38
CA VAL A 36 6.15 0.22 3.69
C VAL A 36 5.02 -0.77 3.92
N TYR A 37 3.78 -0.30 3.71
CA TYR A 37 2.58 -1.10 3.85
C TYR A 37 1.79 -1.10 2.53
N ASN A 38 1.46 -2.28 2.03
CA ASN A 38 0.62 -2.48 0.85
C ASN A 38 -0.76 -3.04 1.19
N GLN A 39 -0.97 -3.44 2.43
CA GLN A 39 -2.24 -3.89 2.99
C GLN A 39 -2.32 -3.60 4.48
N ILE A 40 -3.53 -3.65 5.03
CA ILE A 40 -3.80 -3.65 6.47
C ILE A 40 -3.45 -5.01 7.07
N TRP A 41 -3.08 -5.02 8.34
CA TRP A 41 -2.79 -6.22 9.13
C TRP A 41 -3.83 -6.44 10.23
N GLU A 42 -4.61 -5.42 10.54
CA GLU A 42 -5.68 -5.41 11.53
C GLU A 42 -7.00 -5.87 10.91
N ASP A 43 -7.93 -6.35 11.73
CA ASP A 43 -9.29 -6.66 11.30
C ASP A 43 -10.11 -5.37 11.14
N PRO A 44 -10.52 -4.99 9.92
CA PRO A 44 -11.26 -3.75 9.68
C PRO A 44 -12.65 -3.74 10.34
N ARG A 45 -13.20 -4.89 10.71
CA ARG A 45 -14.50 -4.98 11.42
C ARG A 45 -14.43 -4.37 12.81
N VAL A 46 -13.27 -4.45 13.46
CA VAL A 46 -13.06 -3.82 14.77
C VAL A 46 -13.17 -2.30 14.65
N ASP A 47 -12.55 -1.73 13.64
CA ASP A 47 -12.63 -0.29 13.37
C ASP A 47 -14.06 0.15 13.07
N LEU A 48 -14.80 -0.58 12.23
CA LEU A 48 -16.18 -0.26 11.88
C LEU A 48 -17.10 -0.29 13.11
N GLN A 49 -16.93 -1.28 13.98
CA GLN A 49 -17.68 -1.35 15.24
C GLN A 49 -17.35 -0.20 16.19
N ALA A 50 -16.06 0.12 16.34
CA ALA A 50 -15.61 1.16 17.27
C ALA A 50 -16.04 2.57 16.81
N LEU A 51 -15.95 2.83 15.51
CA LEU A 51 -16.28 4.13 14.93
C LEU A 51 -17.79 4.35 14.75
N ALA A 52 -18.60 3.28 14.65
CA ALA A 52 -20.05 3.32 14.43
C ALA A 52 -20.45 4.33 13.36
N LEU A 53 -19.81 4.27 12.20
CA LEU A 53 -19.98 5.21 11.10
C LEU A 53 -21.40 5.18 10.55
N ASN A 54 -21.87 6.32 10.04
CA ASN A 54 -23.17 6.49 9.41
C ASN A 54 -23.09 7.55 8.30
N GLU A 55 -24.21 7.80 7.62
CA GLU A 55 -24.31 8.72 6.47
C GLU A 55 -23.90 10.18 6.78
N ASN A 56 -23.91 10.59 8.04
CA ASN A 56 -23.49 11.93 8.47
C ASN A 56 -22.03 11.97 8.92
N SER A 57 -21.35 10.85 8.93
CA SER A 57 -19.99 10.75 9.45
C SER A 57 -18.97 11.32 8.47
N ARG A 58 -18.00 12.09 8.98
CA ARG A 58 -16.86 12.60 8.23
C ARG A 58 -15.59 12.05 8.84
N VAL A 59 -14.88 11.19 8.11
CA VAL A 59 -13.74 10.43 8.60
C VAL A 59 -12.45 11.02 8.03
N ILE A 60 -11.43 11.15 8.90
CA ILE A 60 -10.05 11.37 8.49
C ILE A 60 -9.25 10.15 8.91
N THR A 61 -8.49 9.56 8.00
CA THR A 61 -7.68 8.38 8.24
C THR A 61 -6.31 8.48 7.59
N ILE A 62 -5.32 7.77 8.14
CA ILE A 62 -4.04 7.58 7.46
C ILE A 62 -4.26 6.60 6.31
N SER A 63 -3.76 6.92 5.11
CA SER A 63 -3.93 6.07 3.93
C SER A 63 -3.30 4.70 4.11
N SER A 64 -2.02 4.65 4.53
CA SER A 64 -1.28 3.38 4.61
C SER A 64 -1.49 2.54 3.34
N GLY A 65 -1.84 1.26 3.44
CA GLY A 65 -2.19 0.41 2.30
C GLY A 65 -3.52 0.74 1.62
N GLY A 66 -4.30 1.70 2.15
CA GLY A 66 -5.60 2.12 1.62
C GLY A 66 -6.79 1.25 2.04
N CYS A 67 -6.56 0.12 2.70
CA CYS A 67 -7.61 -0.85 3.01
C CYS A 67 -8.65 -0.27 3.98
N ASN A 68 -8.22 0.44 5.04
CA ASN A 68 -9.14 1.04 6.02
C ASN A 68 -10.01 2.11 5.36
N ALA A 69 -9.40 3.01 4.58
CA ALA A 69 -10.15 4.05 3.88
C ALA A 69 -11.26 3.45 2.98
N LEU A 70 -10.96 2.35 2.30
CA LEU A 70 -11.93 1.64 1.46
C LEU A 70 -13.00 0.92 2.29
N ASN A 71 -12.62 0.30 3.42
CA ASN A 71 -13.59 -0.36 4.30
C ASN A 71 -14.58 0.63 4.91
N TYR A 72 -14.14 1.84 5.27
CA TYR A 72 -15.05 2.85 5.81
C TYR A 72 -16.14 3.28 4.81
N LEU A 73 -15.88 3.19 3.50
CA LEU A 73 -16.89 3.49 2.47
C LEU A 73 -18.07 2.51 2.46
N VAL A 74 -17.92 1.31 3.04
CA VAL A 74 -19.01 0.32 3.15
C VAL A 74 -20.16 0.88 3.99
N GLU A 75 -19.86 1.67 5.02
CA GLU A 75 -20.84 2.32 5.89
C GLU A 75 -21.45 3.60 5.27
N LYS A 76 -21.06 3.94 4.04
CA LYS A 76 -21.56 5.10 3.28
C LYS A 76 -21.48 6.44 4.04
N PRO A 77 -20.35 6.77 4.67
CA PRO A 77 -20.21 8.05 5.36
C PRO A 77 -20.31 9.22 4.36
N GLU A 78 -20.64 10.41 4.87
CA GLU A 78 -20.66 11.64 4.06
C GLU A 78 -19.32 11.87 3.36
N LYS A 79 -18.20 11.61 4.07
CA LYS A 79 -16.86 11.84 3.54
C LYS A 79 -15.81 10.98 4.22
N VAL A 80 -14.92 10.39 3.43
CA VAL A 80 -13.65 9.81 3.90
C VAL A 80 -12.50 10.63 3.30
N THR A 81 -11.61 11.13 4.16
CA THR A 81 -10.39 11.86 3.78
C THR A 81 -9.18 11.03 4.20
N ALA A 82 -8.49 10.44 3.24
CA ALA A 82 -7.25 9.73 3.48
C ALA A 82 -6.06 10.68 3.33
N VAL A 83 -5.16 10.68 4.32
CA VAL A 83 -3.93 11.48 4.34
C VAL A 83 -2.73 10.57 4.56
N ASP A 84 -1.60 10.87 3.94
CA ASP A 84 -0.34 10.16 4.16
C ASP A 84 0.85 11.05 3.80
N LEU A 85 1.91 10.98 4.59
CA LEU A 85 3.18 11.62 4.26
C LEU A 85 3.91 10.88 3.14
N ASN A 86 3.71 9.56 3.04
CA ASN A 86 4.26 8.75 1.98
C ASN A 86 3.34 8.78 0.75
N ARG A 87 3.73 9.53 -0.27
CA ARG A 87 2.99 9.65 -1.53
C ARG A 87 2.73 8.31 -2.22
N HIS A 88 3.59 7.31 -2.03
CA HIS A 88 3.40 5.97 -2.61
C HIS A 88 2.15 5.29 -2.06
N HIS A 89 1.82 5.50 -0.79
CA HIS A 89 0.58 5.02 -0.19
C HIS A 89 -0.66 5.69 -0.81
N ILE A 90 -0.59 7.00 -1.09
CA ILE A 90 -1.67 7.71 -1.80
C ILE A 90 -1.83 7.17 -3.23
N PHE A 91 -0.73 6.93 -3.95
CA PHE A 91 -0.80 6.33 -5.29
C PHE A 91 -1.38 4.92 -5.26
N LEU A 92 -1.10 4.13 -4.23
CA LEU A 92 -1.69 2.81 -4.06
C LEU A 92 -3.19 2.90 -3.78
N LEU A 93 -3.63 3.82 -2.91
CA LEU A 93 -5.05 4.04 -2.64
C LEU A 93 -5.79 4.48 -3.91
N ARG A 94 -5.26 5.43 -4.68
CA ARG A 94 -5.84 5.86 -5.95
C ARG A 94 -5.93 4.73 -6.98
N LEU A 95 -4.90 3.89 -7.07
CA LEU A 95 -4.93 2.68 -7.90
C LEU A 95 -6.06 1.73 -7.48
N LYS A 96 -6.22 1.50 -6.17
CA LYS A 96 -7.28 0.63 -5.63
C LYS A 96 -8.68 1.19 -5.92
N ILE A 97 -8.87 2.49 -5.75
CA ILE A 97 -10.15 3.17 -6.07
C ILE A 97 -10.47 3.02 -7.56
N ALA A 98 -9.53 3.36 -8.45
CA ALA A 98 -9.73 3.22 -9.88
C ALA A 98 -9.99 1.78 -10.29
N ALA A 99 -9.33 0.81 -9.66
CA ALA A 99 -9.58 -0.60 -9.92
C ALA A 99 -10.99 -1.04 -9.47
N LEU A 100 -11.47 -0.56 -8.32
CA LEU A 100 -12.84 -0.84 -7.84
C LEU A 100 -13.90 -0.27 -8.79
N GLU A 101 -13.65 0.92 -9.36
CA GLU A 101 -14.62 1.60 -10.21
C GLU A 101 -14.64 1.07 -11.66
N PHE A 102 -13.48 0.70 -12.19
CA PHE A 102 -13.31 0.49 -13.63
C PHE A 102 -12.96 -0.94 -14.04
N LEU A 103 -12.56 -1.83 -13.14
CA LEU A 103 -12.38 -3.23 -13.51
C LEU A 103 -13.72 -3.90 -13.79
N PRO A 104 -13.81 -4.76 -14.84
CA PRO A 104 -15.06 -5.33 -15.29
C PRO A 104 -15.76 -6.24 -14.28
N THR A 105 -14.98 -6.97 -13.47
CA THR A 105 -15.53 -7.97 -12.55
C THR A 105 -14.83 -7.95 -11.20
N HIS A 106 -15.54 -8.45 -10.19
CA HIS A 106 -14.94 -8.70 -8.86
C HIS A 106 -13.74 -9.67 -8.95
N GLU A 107 -13.79 -10.66 -9.84
CA GLU A 107 -12.68 -11.60 -10.03
C GLU A 107 -11.42 -10.91 -10.55
N ASP A 108 -11.57 -9.95 -11.47
CA ASP A 108 -10.43 -9.14 -11.96
C ASP A 108 -9.83 -8.32 -10.81
N PHE A 109 -10.68 -7.70 -9.98
CA PHE A 109 -10.23 -6.97 -8.80
C PHE A 109 -9.54 -7.90 -7.78
N PHE A 110 -10.12 -9.06 -7.52
CA PHE A 110 -9.56 -10.05 -6.59
C PHE A 110 -8.23 -10.62 -7.11
N THR A 111 -8.11 -10.86 -8.41
CA THR A 111 -6.83 -11.25 -9.03
C THR A 111 -5.77 -10.16 -8.87
N PHE A 112 -6.19 -8.90 -9.03
CA PHE A 112 -5.28 -7.76 -8.95
C PHE A 112 -4.80 -7.51 -7.51
N PHE A 113 -5.68 -7.49 -6.52
CA PHE A 113 -5.38 -7.13 -5.13
C PHE A 113 -5.54 -8.27 -4.11
N GLY A 114 -6.31 -9.31 -4.38
CA GLY A 114 -6.40 -10.48 -3.51
C GLY A 114 -5.20 -11.40 -3.69
N HIS A 115 -4.93 -11.83 -4.93
CA HIS A 115 -3.72 -12.60 -5.24
C HIS A 115 -2.48 -11.71 -5.36
N GLY A 116 -2.65 -10.44 -5.70
CA GLY A 116 -1.57 -9.47 -5.88
C GLY A 116 -0.72 -9.71 -7.13
N LYS A 117 -1.03 -10.74 -7.93
CA LYS A 117 -0.35 -11.08 -9.18
C LYS A 117 -1.29 -11.83 -10.14
N GLY A 118 -1.05 -11.68 -11.44
CA GLY A 118 -1.81 -12.40 -12.46
C GLY A 118 -1.49 -11.92 -13.88
N GLU A 119 -1.46 -12.83 -14.83
CA GLU A 119 -1.10 -12.56 -16.23
C GLU A 119 -2.00 -11.52 -16.92
N LYS A 120 -3.25 -11.39 -16.47
CA LYS A 120 -4.19 -10.41 -17.02
C LYS A 120 -4.01 -9.00 -16.44
N ASN A 121 -3.30 -8.86 -15.32
CA ASN A 121 -3.25 -7.61 -14.57
C ASN A 121 -2.67 -6.44 -15.37
N LEU A 122 -1.62 -6.67 -16.15
CA LEU A 122 -1.05 -5.62 -17.01
C LEU A 122 -2.05 -5.10 -18.04
N ARG A 123 -2.76 -6.02 -18.71
CA ARG A 123 -3.79 -5.65 -19.70
C ARG A 123 -4.97 -4.93 -19.05
N ASN A 124 -5.41 -5.42 -17.90
CA ASN A 124 -6.50 -4.81 -17.13
C ASN A 124 -6.11 -3.40 -16.67
N TYR A 125 -4.88 -3.23 -16.19
CA TYR A 125 -4.36 -1.91 -15.85
C TYR A 125 -4.40 -0.96 -17.05
N GLN A 126 -3.79 -1.34 -18.17
CA GLN A 126 -3.70 -0.48 -19.36
C GLN A 126 -5.08 -0.12 -19.92
N ARG A 127 -6.01 -1.08 -19.91
CA ARG A 127 -7.31 -0.90 -20.54
C ARG A 127 -8.33 -0.18 -19.65
N PHE A 128 -8.33 -0.45 -18.36
CA PHE A 128 -9.41 -0.03 -17.49
C PHE A 128 -8.97 0.93 -16.38
N ILE A 129 -7.74 0.81 -15.86
CA ILE A 129 -7.30 1.58 -14.71
C ILE A 129 -6.52 2.82 -15.11
N ALA A 130 -5.45 2.66 -15.90
CA ALA A 130 -4.55 3.75 -16.26
C ALA A 130 -5.23 4.97 -16.92
N PRO A 131 -6.25 4.81 -17.81
CA PRO A 131 -6.95 5.96 -18.39
C PRO A 131 -7.73 6.80 -17.38
N ASN A 132 -8.04 6.23 -16.20
CA ASN A 132 -8.84 6.84 -15.16
C ASN A 132 -8.02 7.34 -13.95
N LEU A 133 -6.69 7.24 -14.03
CA LEU A 133 -5.78 7.79 -13.03
C LEU A 133 -5.38 9.22 -13.38
N ASP A 134 -5.14 10.04 -12.35
CA ASP A 134 -4.45 11.32 -12.55
C ASP A 134 -3.03 11.09 -13.08
N GLU A 135 -2.48 12.11 -13.75
CA GLU A 135 -1.20 12.02 -14.45
C GLU A 135 -0.05 11.58 -13.52
N GLU A 136 0.00 12.10 -12.30
CA GLU A 136 1.06 11.80 -11.36
C GLU A 136 1.00 10.32 -10.90
N THR A 137 -0.19 9.85 -10.55
CA THR A 137 -0.44 8.45 -10.16
C THR A 137 -0.17 7.49 -11.31
N ARG A 138 -0.62 7.84 -12.52
CA ARG A 138 -0.38 7.05 -13.72
C ARG A 138 1.10 6.95 -14.04
N ASN A 139 1.84 8.06 -14.07
CA ASN A 139 3.28 8.09 -14.33
C ASN A 139 4.09 7.25 -13.32
N PHE A 140 3.61 7.16 -12.09
CA PHE A 140 4.20 6.30 -11.08
C PHE A 140 3.93 4.82 -11.37
N TRP A 141 2.67 4.45 -11.64
CA TRP A 141 2.30 3.05 -11.85
C TRP A 141 2.76 2.50 -13.21
N ASP A 142 2.80 3.29 -14.27
CA ASP A 142 3.34 2.88 -15.57
C ASP A 142 4.77 2.33 -15.44
N LYS A 143 5.55 2.84 -14.50
CA LYS A 143 6.91 2.37 -14.21
C LYS A 143 6.96 1.13 -13.32
N LYS A 144 5.90 0.83 -12.57
CA LYS A 144 5.92 -0.19 -11.51
C LYS A 144 4.85 -1.27 -11.66
N ILE A 145 3.94 -1.13 -12.62
CA ILE A 145 2.80 -2.06 -12.75
C ILE A 145 3.23 -3.51 -12.99
N TYR A 146 4.45 -3.75 -13.50
CA TYR A 146 5.02 -5.07 -13.70
C TYR A 146 5.03 -5.93 -12.42
N ILE A 147 5.00 -5.31 -11.22
CA ILE A 147 4.96 -6.04 -9.95
C ILE A 147 3.67 -6.87 -9.81
N PHE A 148 2.59 -6.50 -10.49
CA PHE A 148 1.33 -7.24 -10.49
C PHE A 148 1.28 -8.37 -11.51
N ASP A 149 2.31 -8.58 -12.31
CA ASP A 149 2.39 -9.68 -13.27
C ASP A 149 2.94 -10.96 -12.60
N LYS A 150 4.23 -10.96 -12.28
CA LYS A 150 4.95 -12.17 -11.83
C LYS A 150 5.36 -12.14 -10.37
N ASP A 151 5.82 -10.98 -9.91
CA ASP A 151 6.43 -10.90 -8.59
C ASP A 151 5.40 -10.79 -7.47
N GLY A 152 4.33 -10.06 -7.70
CA GLY A 152 3.25 -9.83 -6.72
C GLY A 152 3.45 -8.59 -5.85
N LEU A 153 2.35 -7.86 -5.67
CA LEU A 153 2.31 -6.63 -4.87
C LEU A 153 2.87 -6.84 -3.46
N TYR A 154 2.50 -7.96 -2.83
CA TYR A 154 2.79 -8.20 -1.41
C TYR A 154 4.27 -8.49 -1.15
N GLU A 155 4.98 -9.01 -2.15
CA GLU A 155 6.41 -9.25 -2.06
C GLU A 155 7.26 -8.01 -2.32
N HIS A 156 6.69 -6.96 -2.93
CA HIS A 156 7.38 -5.71 -3.27
C HIS A 156 7.25 -4.60 -2.22
N SER A 157 6.70 -4.88 -1.04
CA SER A 157 6.79 -3.97 0.10
C SER A 157 8.08 -4.18 0.89
N ARG A 158 8.49 -3.19 1.69
CA ARG A 158 9.62 -3.35 2.62
C ARG A 158 9.40 -4.53 3.56
N ASN A 159 8.17 -4.69 4.06
CA ASN A 159 7.80 -5.84 4.88
C ASN A 159 7.82 -7.15 4.09
N GLY A 160 7.43 -7.15 2.82
CA GLY A 160 7.50 -8.31 1.92
C GLY A 160 8.93 -8.81 1.74
N TYR A 161 9.91 -7.91 1.52
CA TYR A 161 11.32 -8.28 1.44
C TYR A 161 11.85 -8.88 2.75
N PHE A 162 11.45 -8.31 3.88
CA PHE A 162 11.82 -8.82 5.20
C PHE A 162 11.25 -10.23 5.43
N LEU A 163 9.95 -10.43 5.16
CA LEU A 163 9.29 -11.74 5.27
C LEU A 163 9.93 -12.77 4.33
N ARG A 164 10.24 -12.40 3.08
CA ARG A 164 10.92 -13.28 2.12
C ARG A 164 12.30 -13.72 2.64
N PHE A 165 13.06 -12.79 3.23
CA PHE A 165 14.34 -13.13 3.84
C PHE A 165 14.18 -14.15 4.98
N PHE A 166 13.22 -13.93 5.89
CA PHE A 166 12.94 -14.85 6.98
C PHE A 166 12.43 -16.20 6.51
N HIS A 167 11.55 -16.25 5.51
CA HIS A 167 11.10 -17.52 4.92
C HIS A 167 12.25 -18.30 4.31
N ARG A 168 13.18 -17.64 3.60
CA ARG A 168 14.37 -18.31 3.06
C ARG A 168 15.26 -18.85 4.16
N PHE A 169 15.48 -18.06 5.20
CA PHE A 169 16.27 -18.47 6.34
C PHE A 169 15.61 -19.65 7.10
N ALA A 170 14.32 -19.57 7.37
CA ALA A 170 13.56 -20.63 8.00
C ALA A 170 13.63 -21.95 7.19
N ASN A 171 13.51 -21.86 5.87
CA ASN A 171 13.66 -23.02 4.98
C ASN A 171 15.08 -23.62 5.03
N LEU A 172 16.12 -22.78 5.11
CA LEU A 172 17.51 -23.23 5.22
C LEU A 172 17.79 -24.02 6.51
N ILE A 173 17.15 -23.61 7.62
CA ILE A 173 17.28 -24.31 8.92
C ILE A 173 16.26 -25.45 9.11
N GLY A 174 15.50 -25.78 8.04
CA GLY A 174 14.51 -26.87 8.05
C GLY A 174 13.18 -26.55 8.75
N CYS A 175 12.97 -25.30 9.17
CA CYS A 175 11.72 -24.82 9.74
C CYS A 175 10.74 -24.43 8.61
N GLN A 176 9.92 -25.38 8.16
CA GLN A 176 8.94 -25.14 7.10
C GLN A 176 7.56 -24.90 7.70
N PRO A 177 6.84 -23.81 7.33
CA PRO A 177 5.57 -23.44 7.94
C PRO A 177 4.52 -24.56 7.95
N HIS A 178 4.44 -25.36 6.88
CA HIS A 178 3.51 -26.48 6.81
C HIS A 178 3.83 -27.59 7.83
N LYS A 179 5.10 -27.82 8.18
CA LYS A 179 5.47 -28.79 9.21
C LYS A 179 5.15 -28.33 10.64
N VAL A 180 5.05 -27.01 10.84
CA VAL A 180 4.67 -26.42 12.14
C VAL A 180 3.16 -26.49 12.36
N LEU A 181 2.38 -26.46 11.26
CA LEU A 181 0.91 -26.54 11.32
C LEU A 181 0.40 -27.97 11.45
N GLU A 182 1.22 -28.97 11.15
CA GLU A 182 0.91 -30.40 11.27
C GLU A 182 1.37 -31.00 12.61
N ALA A 183 2.10 -30.27 13.43
CA ALA A 183 2.57 -30.67 14.76
C ALA A 183 1.66 -30.17 15.89
#